data_c03ce0205c7f446ed1787080e8ad9489
#
_entry.id   c03ce0205c7f446ed1787080e8ad9489
#
_cell.length_a   1.000
_cell.length_b   1.000
_cell.length_c   1.000
_cell.angle_alpha   90.00
_cell.angle_beta   90.00
_cell.angle_gamma   90.00
#
_symmetry.space_group_name_H-M   'P 1'
#
loop_
_entity.id
_entity.type
_entity.pdbx_description
1 polymer ?
#
loop_
_entity_poly.entity_id
_entity_poly.type
_entity_poly.pdbx_seq_one_letter_code
_entity_poly.pdbx_strand_id
1 'polypeptide(L)'
;IISTAFEHHAVLHTLKKLEKEGFTVELLPVGPIGTVTAQQVKRAIREDTCLVSVMYANNEIGSILPISAISAVCREAGVLFHTDAVQAAGHLPIDVKAQNIDLLSLSAHKFHGPKGTGALYARQGVFLTNLIEGGAQERGKRAGTENIPAIMGMAAALEDACAHLDENAKRVSALRDRLIDGLSKIPHSALNGDPVNRLPGNV
;
A
#
# COMPACT_ATOMS: atom_id res chain seq x y z
N ILE A 1 -1.25 7.93 -15.62
CA ILE A 1 -1.17 7.27 -14.29
C ILE A 1 -1.75 8.22 -13.26
N ILE A 2 -2.58 7.71 -12.36
CA ILE A 2 -3.14 8.47 -11.24
C ILE A 2 -2.56 7.91 -9.94
N SER A 3 -2.16 8.80 -9.02
CA SER A 3 -1.67 8.43 -7.69
C SER A 3 -2.03 9.51 -6.67
N THR A 4 -1.48 9.43 -5.45
CA THR A 4 -1.73 10.42 -4.42
C THR A 4 -0.48 11.23 -4.09
N ALA A 5 -0.66 12.45 -3.58
CA ALA A 5 0.46 13.34 -3.27
C ALA A 5 1.27 12.90 -2.03
N PHE A 6 0.81 11.91 -1.27
CA PHE A 6 1.43 11.46 -0.01
C PHE A 6 1.90 9.99 -0.02
N GLU A 7 2.07 9.42 -1.20
CA GLU A 7 2.68 8.09 -1.37
C GLU A 7 4.09 8.04 -0.77
N HIS A 8 4.52 6.84 -0.43
CA HIS A 8 5.92 6.62 -0.08
C HIS A 8 6.86 7.00 -1.24
N HIS A 9 8.05 7.49 -0.94
CA HIS A 9 9.05 7.90 -1.95
C HIS A 9 9.36 6.83 -2.99
N ALA A 10 9.24 5.53 -2.65
CA ALA A 10 9.39 4.45 -3.61
C ALA A 10 8.40 4.55 -4.78
N VAL A 11 7.19 5.00 -4.52
CA VAL A 11 6.17 5.25 -5.55
C VAL A 11 6.41 6.61 -6.21
N LEU A 12 6.53 7.69 -5.42
CA LEU A 12 6.67 9.05 -5.96
C LEU A 12 7.89 9.21 -6.88
N HIS A 13 9.05 8.63 -6.50
CA HIS A 13 10.25 8.73 -7.34
C HIS A 13 10.13 7.90 -8.61
N THR A 14 9.44 6.75 -8.54
CA THR A 14 9.14 5.93 -9.73
C THR A 14 8.21 6.70 -10.67
N LEU A 15 7.17 7.35 -10.15
CA LEU A 15 6.27 8.19 -10.96
C LEU A 15 7.02 9.34 -11.64
N LYS A 16 7.91 10.03 -10.93
CA LYS A 16 8.78 11.08 -11.51
C LYS A 16 9.69 10.54 -12.62
N LYS A 17 10.14 9.29 -12.53
CA LYS A 17 10.90 8.65 -13.62
C LYS A 17 9.99 8.41 -14.82
N LEU A 18 8.80 7.87 -14.60
CA LEU A 18 7.83 7.60 -15.68
C LEU A 18 7.38 8.88 -16.39
N GLU A 19 7.24 10.01 -15.68
CA GLU A 19 6.99 11.31 -16.32
C GLU A 19 8.08 11.68 -17.34
N LYS A 20 9.37 11.43 -17.01
CA LYS A 20 10.49 11.67 -17.93
C LYS A 20 10.50 10.71 -19.13
N GLU A 21 9.86 9.57 -19.00
CA GLU A 21 9.66 8.57 -20.05
C GLU A 21 8.41 8.84 -20.90
N GLY A 22 7.66 9.94 -20.62
CA GLY A 22 6.53 10.41 -21.41
C GLY A 22 5.15 10.04 -20.86
N PHE A 23 5.07 9.42 -19.68
CA PHE A 23 3.78 9.19 -19.03
C PHE A 23 3.25 10.48 -18.39
N THR A 24 1.95 10.73 -18.55
CA THR A 24 1.26 11.74 -17.75
C THR A 24 0.95 11.18 -16.37
N VAL A 25 1.38 11.87 -15.32
CA VAL A 25 1.09 11.50 -13.93
C VAL A 25 0.25 12.58 -13.28
N GLU A 26 -0.87 12.17 -12.69
CA GLU A 26 -1.73 13.04 -11.89
C GLU A 26 -1.64 12.62 -10.41
N LEU A 27 -1.22 13.55 -9.55
CA LEU A 27 -1.15 13.34 -8.11
C LEU A 27 -2.36 13.99 -7.45
N LEU A 28 -3.29 13.18 -6.96
CA LEU A 28 -4.48 13.65 -6.26
C LEU A 28 -4.10 14.27 -4.91
N PRO A 29 -4.61 15.46 -4.60
CA PRO A 29 -4.43 16.05 -3.28
C PRO A 29 -5.20 15.25 -2.24
N VAL A 30 -4.57 15.06 -1.08
CA VAL A 30 -5.22 14.44 0.07
C VAL A 30 -5.96 15.47 0.91
N GLY A 31 -7.08 15.06 1.51
CA GLY A 31 -7.83 15.90 2.44
C GLY A 31 -7.10 16.11 3.78
N PRO A 32 -7.67 16.92 4.68
CA PRO A 32 -7.05 17.25 5.97
C PRO A 32 -6.73 16.04 6.85
N ILE A 33 -7.47 14.95 6.70
CA ILE A 33 -7.24 13.69 7.42
C ILE A 33 -6.36 12.70 6.64
N GLY A 34 -5.72 13.15 5.55
CA GLY A 34 -4.82 12.32 4.76
C GLY A 34 -5.53 11.18 4.03
N THR A 35 -6.61 11.48 3.31
CA THR A 35 -7.35 10.49 2.52
C THR A 35 -7.76 11.04 1.16
N VAL A 36 -8.00 10.15 0.21
CA VAL A 36 -8.66 10.44 -1.06
C VAL A 36 -9.94 9.62 -1.17
N THR A 37 -10.92 10.15 -1.88
CA THR A 37 -12.21 9.49 -2.10
C THR A 37 -12.23 8.76 -3.43
N ALA A 38 -13.04 7.71 -3.53
CA ALA A 38 -13.30 7.03 -4.81
C ALA A 38 -13.84 8.02 -5.88
N GLN A 39 -14.59 9.04 -5.46
CA GLN A 39 -15.12 10.06 -6.36
C GLN A 39 -14.02 10.97 -6.94
N GLN A 40 -12.97 11.28 -6.18
CA GLN A 40 -11.80 12.01 -6.70
C GLN A 40 -11.09 11.17 -7.76
N VAL A 41 -10.86 9.88 -7.48
CA VAL A 41 -10.26 8.95 -8.44
C VAL A 41 -11.13 8.83 -9.70
N LYS A 42 -12.45 8.67 -9.55
CA LYS A 42 -13.38 8.56 -10.69
C LYS A 42 -13.33 9.79 -11.62
N ARG A 43 -13.18 10.98 -11.04
CA ARG A 43 -13.09 12.24 -11.83
C ARG A 43 -11.75 12.40 -12.55
N ALA A 44 -10.69 11.81 -12.00
CA ALA A 44 -9.36 11.88 -12.56
C ALA A 44 -9.12 10.86 -13.68
N ILE A 45 -9.89 9.75 -13.69
CA ILE A 45 -9.77 8.72 -14.76
C ILE A 45 -10.15 9.30 -16.12
N ARG A 46 -9.27 9.08 -17.09
CA ARG A 46 -9.40 9.45 -18.50
C ARG A 46 -9.29 8.21 -19.38
N GLU A 47 -9.61 8.34 -20.66
CA GLU A 47 -9.53 7.24 -21.64
C GLU A 47 -8.12 6.64 -21.76
N ASP A 48 -7.09 7.47 -21.55
CA ASP A 48 -5.68 7.07 -21.60
C ASP A 48 -5.11 6.64 -20.24
N THR A 49 -5.93 6.56 -19.19
CA THR A 49 -5.48 6.11 -17.86
C THR A 49 -5.21 4.61 -17.85
N CYS A 50 -3.95 4.21 -17.66
CA CYS A 50 -3.54 2.80 -17.63
C CYS A 50 -3.42 2.23 -16.22
N LEU A 51 -3.18 3.06 -15.19
CA LEU A 51 -2.94 2.62 -13.81
C LEU A 51 -3.41 3.67 -12.81
N VAL A 52 -4.06 3.21 -11.77
CA VAL A 52 -4.26 3.95 -10.51
C VAL A 52 -3.43 3.26 -9.43
N SER A 53 -2.55 4.01 -8.76
CA SER A 53 -1.71 3.53 -7.67
C SER A 53 -1.97 4.35 -6.43
N VAL A 54 -2.56 3.74 -5.39
CA VAL A 54 -2.91 4.41 -4.14
C VAL A 54 -2.48 3.54 -2.98
N MET A 55 -1.68 4.07 -2.05
CA MET A 55 -1.23 3.32 -0.88
C MET A 55 -2.40 2.88 -0.01
N TYR A 56 -2.27 1.71 0.63
CA TYR A 56 -3.32 1.17 1.48
C TYR A 56 -3.49 1.96 2.78
N ALA A 57 -2.37 2.32 3.37
CA ALA A 57 -2.32 3.15 4.58
C ALA A 57 -1.02 3.95 4.61
N ASN A 58 -1.09 5.18 5.11
CA ASN A 58 0.07 6.06 5.12
C ASN A 58 1.01 5.76 6.30
N ASN A 59 2.30 5.72 6.03
CA ASN A 59 3.34 5.38 7.00
C ASN A 59 3.63 6.48 8.02
N GLU A 60 3.30 7.74 7.72
CA GLU A 60 3.60 8.89 8.58
C GLU A 60 2.42 9.24 9.48
N ILE A 61 1.24 9.43 8.90
CA ILE A 61 0.05 9.87 9.60
C ILE A 61 -0.96 8.76 9.92
N GLY A 62 -0.69 7.55 9.49
CA GLY A 62 -1.47 6.34 9.82
C GLY A 62 -2.82 6.19 9.14
N SER A 63 -3.30 7.17 8.38
CA SER A 63 -4.62 7.12 7.74
C SER A 63 -4.75 5.94 6.79
N ILE A 64 -5.85 5.19 6.90
CA ILE A 64 -6.21 4.07 6.03
C ILE A 64 -7.08 4.60 4.89
N LEU A 65 -6.77 4.21 3.65
CA LEU A 65 -7.49 4.67 2.48
C LEU A 65 -8.64 3.72 2.10
N PRO A 66 -9.68 4.21 1.43
CA PRO A 66 -10.87 3.43 1.09
C PRO A 66 -10.61 2.54 -0.14
N ILE A 67 -9.70 1.57 -0.01
CA ILE A 67 -9.18 0.73 -1.10
C ILE A 67 -10.29 0.04 -1.88
N SER A 68 -11.24 -0.60 -1.20
CA SER A 68 -12.34 -1.30 -1.87
C SER A 68 -13.22 -0.39 -2.73
N ALA A 69 -13.45 0.86 -2.27
CA ALA A 69 -14.22 1.82 -3.04
C ALA A 69 -13.44 2.37 -4.24
N ILE A 70 -12.13 2.61 -4.07
CA ILE A 70 -11.25 3.08 -5.16
C ILE A 70 -11.09 1.98 -6.22
N SER A 71 -10.79 0.76 -5.81
CA SER A 71 -10.62 -0.36 -6.73
C SER A 71 -11.89 -0.70 -7.51
N ALA A 72 -13.07 -0.55 -6.89
CA ALA A 72 -14.34 -0.73 -7.58
C ALA A 72 -14.50 0.29 -8.74
N VAL A 73 -14.16 1.55 -8.51
CA VAL A 73 -14.16 2.59 -9.55
C VAL A 73 -13.17 2.27 -10.67
N CYS A 74 -11.97 1.82 -10.34
CA CYS A 74 -10.96 1.42 -11.32
C CYS A 74 -11.46 0.24 -12.16
N ARG A 75 -12.10 -0.75 -11.54
CA ARG A 75 -12.68 -1.92 -12.23
C ARG A 75 -13.81 -1.52 -13.17
N GLU A 76 -14.71 -0.62 -12.75
CA GLU A 76 -15.78 -0.08 -13.60
C GLU A 76 -15.21 0.61 -14.87
N ALA A 77 -14.10 1.31 -14.70
CA ALA A 77 -13.42 2.02 -15.78
C ALA A 77 -12.47 1.15 -16.63
N GLY A 78 -12.26 -0.13 -16.27
CA GLY A 78 -11.30 -1.01 -16.95
C GLY A 78 -9.84 -0.64 -16.72
N VAL A 79 -9.52 0.11 -15.67
CA VAL A 79 -8.18 0.59 -15.29
C VAL A 79 -7.57 -0.32 -14.24
N LEU A 80 -6.29 -0.67 -14.37
CA LEU A 80 -5.58 -1.45 -13.37
C LEU A 80 -5.42 -0.68 -12.06
N PHE A 81 -5.61 -1.40 -10.95
CA PHE A 81 -5.43 -0.85 -9.62
C PHE A 81 -4.25 -1.50 -8.88
N HIS A 82 -3.28 -0.68 -8.48
CA HIS A 82 -2.16 -1.03 -7.60
C HIS A 82 -2.33 -0.38 -6.24
N THR A 83 -1.95 -1.12 -5.19
CA THR A 83 -1.82 -0.55 -3.85
C THR A 83 -0.46 -0.88 -3.24
N ASP A 84 0.22 0.14 -2.70
CA ASP A 84 1.32 -0.07 -1.76
C ASP A 84 0.73 -0.44 -0.40
N ALA A 85 0.77 -1.74 -0.09
CA ALA A 85 0.25 -2.29 1.16
C ALA A 85 1.37 -2.58 2.19
N VAL A 86 2.54 -1.97 2.02
CA VAL A 86 3.70 -2.19 2.90
C VAL A 86 3.36 -1.92 4.37
N GLN A 87 2.53 -0.93 4.66
CA GLN A 87 2.09 -0.62 6.04
C GLN A 87 0.85 -1.41 6.48
N ALA A 88 0.12 -2.01 5.55
CA ALA A 88 -1.12 -2.71 5.85
C ALA A 88 -0.95 -4.22 6.03
N ALA A 89 -0.03 -4.83 5.26
CA ALA A 89 0.23 -6.27 5.31
C ALA A 89 0.66 -6.71 6.73
N GLY A 90 -0.05 -7.69 7.29
CA GLY A 90 0.15 -8.17 8.66
C GLY A 90 -0.41 -7.27 9.77
N HIS A 91 -1.02 -6.13 9.44
CA HIS A 91 -1.62 -5.17 10.39
C HIS A 91 -3.11 -4.93 10.16
N LEU A 92 -3.58 -5.11 8.93
CA LEU A 92 -4.98 -4.95 8.52
C LEU A 92 -5.43 -6.17 7.73
N PRO A 93 -6.73 -6.51 7.74
CA PRO A 93 -7.26 -7.58 6.91
C PRO A 93 -7.22 -7.17 5.43
N ILE A 94 -6.59 -7.99 4.59
CA ILE A 94 -6.50 -7.78 3.15
C ILE A 94 -7.02 -9.03 2.43
N ASP A 95 -8.04 -8.86 1.60
CA ASP A 95 -8.48 -9.86 0.63
C ASP A 95 -8.42 -9.25 -0.77
N VAL A 96 -7.39 -9.63 -1.51
CA VAL A 96 -7.12 -9.09 -2.85
C VAL A 96 -8.24 -9.36 -3.85
N LYS A 97 -9.01 -10.44 -3.66
CA LYS A 97 -10.15 -10.79 -4.52
C LYS A 97 -11.39 -9.97 -4.17
N ALA A 98 -11.77 -9.96 -2.89
CA ALA A 98 -12.93 -9.22 -2.40
C ALA A 98 -12.75 -7.71 -2.60
N GLN A 99 -11.52 -7.22 -2.45
CA GLN A 99 -11.16 -5.80 -2.62
C GLN A 99 -10.79 -5.43 -4.07
N ASN A 100 -10.89 -6.35 -5.04
CA ASN A 100 -10.59 -6.13 -6.45
C ASN A 100 -9.20 -5.53 -6.73
N ILE A 101 -8.18 -5.94 -5.98
CA ILE A 101 -6.81 -5.47 -6.14
C ILE A 101 -6.14 -6.22 -7.29
N ASP A 102 -5.59 -5.50 -8.28
CA ASP A 102 -4.87 -6.09 -9.40
C ASP A 102 -3.39 -6.31 -9.08
N LEU A 103 -2.79 -5.35 -8.37
CA LEU A 103 -1.39 -5.34 -7.97
C LEU A 103 -1.26 -4.89 -6.51
N LEU A 104 -0.42 -5.59 -5.73
CA LEU A 104 -0.17 -5.21 -4.35
C LEU A 104 1.30 -5.41 -4.00
N SER A 105 1.92 -4.36 -3.48
CA SER A 105 3.30 -4.40 -2.98
C SER A 105 3.34 -4.57 -1.47
N LEU A 106 4.24 -5.43 -0.98
CA LEU A 106 4.51 -5.59 0.45
C LEU A 106 6.00 -5.75 0.73
N SER A 107 6.41 -5.51 1.98
CA SER A 107 7.80 -5.61 2.42
C SER A 107 7.89 -6.32 3.77
N ALA A 108 8.68 -7.40 3.81
CA ALA A 108 8.73 -8.33 4.94
C ALA A 108 9.08 -7.66 6.28
N HIS A 109 9.99 -6.69 6.28
CA HIS A 109 10.45 -6.03 7.50
C HIS A 109 9.37 -5.22 8.23
N LYS A 110 8.23 -4.98 7.63
CA LYS A 110 7.10 -4.26 8.25
C LYS A 110 6.21 -5.17 9.09
N PHE A 111 6.27 -6.48 8.86
CA PHE A 111 5.57 -7.50 9.65
C PHE A 111 6.55 -8.54 10.24
N HIS A 112 7.69 -8.05 10.76
CA HIS A 112 8.72 -8.81 11.48
C HIS A 112 9.50 -9.83 10.64
N GLY A 113 9.36 -9.82 9.31
CA GLY A 113 10.14 -10.64 8.40
C GLY A 113 11.53 -10.06 8.10
N PRO A 114 12.34 -10.76 7.31
CA PRO A 114 13.69 -10.34 6.96
C PRO A 114 13.73 -9.03 6.17
N LYS A 115 14.74 -8.20 6.44
CA LYS A 115 15.04 -7.01 5.61
C LYS A 115 15.52 -7.43 4.21
N GLY A 116 15.25 -6.58 3.22
CA GLY A 116 15.67 -6.81 1.84
C GLY A 116 14.80 -7.80 1.06
N THR A 117 13.68 -8.24 1.62
CA THR A 117 12.71 -9.14 0.99
C THR A 117 11.33 -8.49 0.95
N GLY A 118 10.65 -8.66 -0.16
CA GLY A 118 9.29 -8.20 -0.37
C GLY A 118 8.63 -9.01 -1.48
N ALA A 119 7.37 -8.75 -1.73
CA ALA A 119 6.62 -9.39 -2.80
C ALA A 119 5.72 -8.40 -3.54
N LEU A 120 5.50 -8.69 -4.81
CA LEU A 120 4.47 -8.07 -5.63
C LEU A 120 3.42 -9.14 -5.95
N TYR A 121 2.22 -8.98 -5.42
CA TYR A 121 1.07 -9.71 -5.93
C TYR A 121 0.65 -9.11 -7.27
N ALA A 122 0.43 -9.95 -8.25
CA ALA A 122 -0.18 -9.58 -9.51
C ALA A 122 -1.32 -10.55 -9.83
N ARG A 123 -2.51 -10.00 -10.05
CA ARG A 123 -3.69 -10.78 -10.46
C ARG A 123 -3.39 -11.53 -11.75
N GLN A 124 -3.89 -12.75 -11.88
CA GLN A 124 -3.77 -13.54 -13.12
C GLN A 124 -4.31 -12.74 -14.31
N GLY A 125 -3.55 -12.70 -15.39
CA GLY A 125 -3.85 -11.94 -16.61
C GLY A 125 -3.28 -10.52 -16.63
N VAL A 126 -2.68 -10.03 -15.53
CA VAL A 126 -1.90 -8.78 -15.58
C VAL A 126 -0.52 -9.07 -16.16
N PHE A 127 -0.19 -8.38 -17.25
CA PHE A 127 1.12 -8.49 -17.88
C PHE A 127 2.09 -7.49 -17.24
N LEU A 128 3.27 -8.01 -16.86
CA LEU A 128 4.35 -7.20 -16.30
C LEU A 128 5.56 -7.34 -17.21
N THR A 129 6.19 -6.23 -17.54
CA THR A 129 7.48 -6.18 -18.20
C THR A 129 8.59 -6.32 -17.16
N ASN A 130 9.60 -7.13 -17.46
CA ASN A 130 10.73 -7.33 -16.55
C ASN A 130 11.53 -6.04 -16.41
N LEU A 131 11.86 -5.69 -15.18
CA LEU A 131 12.78 -4.60 -14.89
C LEU A 131 14.23 -5.10 -14.77
N ILE A 132 14.40 -6.36 -14.34
CA ILE A 132 15.70 -7.02 -14.17
C ILE A 132 15.74 -8.19 -15.14
N GLU A 133 16.62 -8.08 -16.15
CA GLU A 133 16.82 -9.08 -17.17
C GLU A 133 17.83 -10.16 -16.72
N GLY A 134 17.69 -11.38 -17.23
CA GLY A 134 18.59 -12.49 -16.94
C GLY A 134 17.93 -13.86 -17.03
N GLY A 135 18.07 -14.68 -16.00
CA GLY A 135 17.49 -16.02 -15.94
C GLY A 135 15.97 -16.05 -15.78
N ALA A 136 15.38 -17.24 -15.81
CA ALA A 136 13.94 -17.45 -15.81
C ALA A 136 13.32 -17.54 -14.40
N GLN A 137 13.99 -17.04 -13.38
CA GLN A 137 13.46 -17.02 -12.01
C GLN A 137 12.14 -16.23 -11.94
N GLU A 138 11.34 -16.48 -10.91
CA GLU A 138 10.00 -15.89 -10.75
C GLU A 138 9.14 -16.04 -12.03
N ARG A 139 9.22 -17.20 -12.68
CA ARG A 139 8.52 -17.49 -13.96
C ARG A 139 8.91 -16.51 -15.08
N GLY A 140 10.17 -16.11 -15.11
CA GLY A 140 10.72 -15.16 -16.08
C GLY A 140 10.38 -13.71 -15.80
N LYS A 141 9.79 -13.37 -14.65
CA LYS A 141 9.35 -11.99 -14.34
C LYS A 141 10.38 -11.17 -13.57
N ARG A 142 11.31 -11.84 -12.90
CA ARG A 142 12.39 -11.17 -12.15
C ARG A 142 13.59 -12.12 -12.09
N ALA A 143 14.62 -11.80 -12.83
CA ALA A 143 15.85 -12.59 -12.87
C ALA A 143 16.66 -12.48 -11.58
N GLY A 144 17.54 -13.46 -11.36
CA GLY A 144 18.42 -13.59 -10.20
C GLY A 144 18.00 -14.69 -9.26
N THR A 145 18.98 -15.44 -8.75
CA THR A 145 18.76 -16.54 -7.81
C THR A 145 17.92 -16.11 -6.62
N GLU A 146 16.92 -16.89 -6.30
CA GLU A 146 16.00 -16.62 -5.22
C GLU A 146 16.69 -16.71 -3.85
N ASN A 147 16.45 -15.73 -2.99
CA ASN A 147 16.90 -15.75 -1.60
C ASN A 147 15.93 -16.61 -0.77
N ILE A 148 16.03 -17.94 -0.92
CA ILE A 148 15.12 -18.89 -0.28
C ILE A 148 15.00 -18.68 1.24
N PRO A 149 16.09 -18.51 2.01
CA PRO A 149 15.98 -18.27 3.46
C PRO A 149 15.12 -17.03 3.79
N ALA A 150 15.30 -15.95 3.06
CA ALA A 150 14.53 -14.72 3.30
C ALA A 150 13.06 -14.85 2.83
N ILE A 151 12.80 -15.58 1.74
CA ILE A 151 11.44 -15.88 1.27
C ILE A 151 10.69 -16.71 2.32
N MET A 152 11.32 -17.77 2.83
CA MET A 152 10.73 -18.60 3.90
C MET A 152 10.49 -17.82 5.18
N GLY A 153 11.44 -16.96 5.58
CA GLY A 153 11.28 -16.08 6.74
C GLY A 153 10.16 -15.05 6.56
N MET A 154 9.98 -14.51 5.34
CA MET A 154 8.86 -13.63 5.00
C MET A 154 7.52 -14.37 5.09
N ALA A 155 7.44 -15.58 4.55
CA ALA A 155 6.22 -16.38 4.58
C ALA A 155 5.79 -16.71 6.02
N ALA A 156 6.72 -17.20 6.84
CA ALA A 156 6.47 -17.51 8.25
C ALA A 156 6.03 -16.28 9.04
N ALA A 157 6.68 -15.12 8.82
CA ALA A 157 6.33 -13.88 9.49
C ALA A 157 4.94 -13.35 9.09
N LEU A 158 4.58 -13.48 7.81
CA LEU A 158 3.26 -13.07 7.33
C LEU A 158 2.15 -13.98 7.87
N GLU A 159 2.41 -15.29 7.88
CA GLU A 159 1.48 -16.28 8.45
C GLU A 159 1.21 -16.01 9.93
N ASP A 160 2.25 -15.79 10.72
CA ASP A 160 2.13 -15.45 12.16
C ASP A 160 1.39 -14.12 12.36
N ALA A 161 1.75 -13.08 11.61
CA ALA A 161 1.10 -11.77 11.70
C ALA A 161 -0.39 -11.85 11.34
N CYS A 162 -0.77 -12.64 10.32
CA CYS A 162 -2.16 -12.84 9.94
C CYS A 162 -2.94 -13.69 10.95
N ALA A 163 -2.32 -14.72 11.53
CA ALA A 163 -2.94 -15.57 12.56
C ALA A 163 -3.29 -14.81 13.84
N HIS A 164 -2.49 -13.79 14.19
CA HIS A 164 -2.67 -12.98 15.41
C HIS A 164 -3.15 -11.55 15.13
N LEU A 165 -3.68 -11.30 13.93
CA LEU A 165 -4.00 -9.95 13.45
C LEU A 165 -4.96 -9.21 14.39
N ASP A 166 -6.09 -9.81 14.75
CA ASP A 166 -7.12 -9.17 15.58
C ASP A 166 -6.63 -8.90 17.01
N GLU A 167 -5.91 -9.86 17.59
CA GLU A 167 -5.33 -9.73 18.94
C GLU A 167 -4.30 -8.60 18.96
N ASN A 168 -3.37 -8.60 18.01
CA ASN A 168 -2.35 -7.57 17.88
C ASN A 168 -2.95 -6.20 17.60
N ALA A 169 -3.89 -6.11 16.67
CA ALA A 169 -4.57 -4.86 16.34
C ALA A 169 -5.26 -4.27 17.56
N LYS A 170 -6.00 -5.08 18.33
CA LYS A 170 -6.69 -4.64 19.56
C LYS A 170 -5.70 -4.14 20.62
N ARG A 171 -4.65 -4.92 20.88
CA ARG A 171 -3.63 -4.59 21.89
C ARG A 171 -2.88 -3.31 21.52
N VAL A 172 -2.42 -3.21 20.28
CA VAL A 172 -1.60 -2.09 19.81
C VAL A 172 -2.45 -0.82 19.69
N SER A 173 -3.70 -0.91 19.22
CA SER A 173 -4.63 0.24 19.18
C SER A 173 -4.89 0.81 20.57
N ALA A 174 -5.07 -0.03 21.60
CA ALA A 174 -5.25 0.44 22.96
C ALA A 174 -4.04 1.23 23.49
N LEU A 175 -2.82 0.80 23.15
CA LEU A 175 -1.58 1.51 23.50
C LEU A 175 -1.46 2.82 22.73
N ARG A 176 -1.77 2.81 21.42
CA ARG A 176 -1.83 3.99 20.55
C ARG A 176 -2.78 5.04 21.12
N ASP A 177 -4.00 4.65 21.41
CA ASP A 177 -5.03 5.57 21.87
C ASP A 177 -4.67 6.19 23.22
N ARG A 178 -4.07 5.40 24.12
CA ARG A 178 -3.51 5.93 25.40
C ARG A 178 -2.40 6.94 25.14
N LEU A 179 -1.52 6.70 24.17
CA LEU A 179 -0.45 7.63 23.82
C LEU A 179 -1.01 8.93 23.21
N ILE A 180 -1.96 8.82 22.29
CA ILE A 180 -2.65 9.97 21.68
C ILE A 180 -3.34 10.81 22.78
N ASP A 181 -4.08 10.18 23.70
CA ASP A 181 -4.72 10.89 24.82
C ASP A 181 -3.70 11.63 25.69
N GLY A 182 -2.56 11.01 25.97
CA GLY A 182 -1.48 11.66 26.72
C GLY A 182 -0.86 12.84 25.98
N LEU A 183 -0.54 12.67 24.70
CA LEU A 183 0.07 13.72 23.86
C LEU A 183 -0.88 14.89 23.60
N SER A 184 -2.17 14.65 23.45
CA SER A 184 -3.18 15.71 23.22
C SER A 184 -3.30 16.72 24.38
N LYS A 185 -2.78 16.40 25.57
CA LYS A 185 -2.71 17.29 26.73
C LYS A 185 -1.54 18.26 26.68
N ILE A 186 -0.61 18.08 25.76
CA ILE A 186 0.53 18.97 25.57
C ILE A 186 0.07 20.20 24.78
N PRO A 187 0.28 21.43 25.28
CA PRO A 187 -0.08 22.64 24.55
C PRO A 187 0.53 22.67 23.13
N HIS A 188 -0.26 23.12 22.16
CA HIS A 188 0.14 23.22 20.74
C HIS A 188 0.44 21.89 20.02
N SER A 189 0.10 20.73 20.64
CA SER A 189 0.12 19.46 19.93
C SER A 189 -1.12 19.28 19.06
N ALA A 190 -0.99 18.56 17.95
CA ALA A 190 -2.11 18.19 17.08
C ALA A 190 -1.89 16.79 16.53
N LEU A 191 -2.96 15.99 16.45
CA LEU A 191 -2.93 14.70 15.79
C LEU A 191 -3.06 14.89 14.29
N ASN A 192 -2.13 14.35 13.52
CA ASN A 192 -2.22 14.28 12.07
C ASN A 192 -2.94 12.99 11.63
N GLY A 193 -3.62 13.07 10.47
CA GLY A 193 -4.33 11.94 9.89
C GLY A 193 -5.72 11.72 10.49
N ASP A 194 -6.34 10.62 10.07
CA ASP A 194 -7.68 10.23 10.54
C ASP A 194 -7.61 9.77 12.00
N PRO A 195 -8.40 10.32 12.92
CA PRO A 195 -8.37 9.93 14.34
C PRO A 195 -8.97 8.54 14.60
N VAL A 196 -9.80 8.03 13.70
CA VAL A 196 -10.54 6.77 13.87
C VAL A 196 -10.04 5.70 12.90
N ASN A 197 -10.05 6.01 11.59
CA ASN A 197 -9.67 5.08 10.54
C ASN A 197 -8.17 5.14 10.28
N ARG A 198 -7.40 4.58 11.22
CA ARG A 198 -5.93 4.62 11.20
C ARG A 198 -5.28 3.29 11.58
N LEU A 199 -4.03 3.12 11.17
CA LEU A 199 -3.21 1.95 11.53
C LEU A 199 -3.17 1.74 13.04
N PRO A 200 -3.20 0.48 13.53
CA PRO A 200 -3.14 0.18 14.96
C PRO A 200 -1.96 0.81 15.68
N GLY A 201 -0.78 0.85 15.07
CA GLY A 201 0.46 1.26 15.72
C GLY A 201 0.98 2.65 15.34
N ASN A 202 0.19 3.50 14.70
CA ASN A 202 0.63 4.84 14.26
C ASN A 202 0.04 5.95 15.14
N VAL A 203 0.89 6.88 15.62
CA VAL A 203 0.52 8.04 16.46
C VAL A 203 0.94 9.32 15.77
#